data_4b3a94621fea0d955b5c27be1bdc7849
#
_entry.id   4b3a94621fea0d955b5c27be1bdc7849
#
_cell.length_a   1.000
_cell.length_b   1.000
_cell.length_c   1.000
_cell.angle_alpha   90.00
_cell.angle_beta   90.00
_cell.angle_gamma   90.00
#
_symmetry.space_group_name_H-M   'P 1'
#
loop_
_entity.id
_entity.type
_entity.pdbx_description
1 polymer ?
#
loop_
_entity_poly.entity_id
_entity_poly.type
_entity_poly.pdbx_seq_one_letter_code
_entity_poly.pdbx_strand_id
1 'polypeptide(L)'
;MKLLTPELLASLPPLYSQEKVPDPVVHCKFFTPDSNWTWYVTEGEADEDDFRFFGYVCGLEEEFGYFVLSELESARGPLGLEIERDLYFEPGPFSEIMDRERRRGGH
;
A
#
# COMPACT_ATOMS: atom_id res chain seq x y z
N MET A 1 -4.08 6.27 -13.56
CA MET A 1 -3.06 5.19 -13.41
C MET A 1 -3.70 3.92 -12.88
N LYS A 2 -3.27 2.77 -13.35
CA LYS A 2 -3.80 1.50 -12.87
C LYS A 2 -3.01 1.09 -11.61
N LEU A 3 -3.70 0.94 -10.48
CA LEU A 3 -3.07 0.62 -9.20
C LEU A 3 -2.60 -0.84 -9.13
N LEU A 4 -3.41 -1.77 -9.62
CA LEU A 4 -3.08 -3.19 -9.61
C LEU A 4 -2.75 -3.65 -11.03
N THR A 5 -1.51 -4.10 -11.22
CA THR A 5 -1.01 -4.61 -12.50
C THR A 5 -0.78 -6.12 -12.41
N PRO A 6 -0.68 -6.83 -13.54
CA PRO A 6 -0.36 -8.25 -13.52
C PRO A 6 0.95 -8.56 -12.78
N GLU A 7 1.96 -7.69 -12.93
CA GLU A 7 3.24 -7.85 -12.26
C GLU A 7 3.10 -7.75 -10.74
N LEU A 8 2.35 -6.76 -10.28
CA LEU A 8 2.11 -6.58 -8.84
C LEU A 8 1.28 -7.72 -8.28
N LEU A 9 0.22 -8.11 -9.01
CA LEU A 9 -0.62 -9.22 -8.61
C LEU A 9 0.20 -10.51 -8.42
N ALA A 10 1.14 -10.77 -9.32
CA ALA A 10 2.01 -11.95 -9.24
C ALA A 10 2.97 -11.89 -8.06
N SER A 11 3.36 -10.69 -7.61
CA SER A 11 4.32 -10.52 -6.52
C SER A 11 3.71 -10.55 -5.13
N LEU A 12 2.41 -10.26 -4.99
CA LEU A 12 1.77 -10.15 -3.68
C LEU A 12 1.47 -11.54 -3.09
N PRO A 13 1.94 -11.81 -1.86
CA PRO A 13 1.54 -13.02 -1.16
C PRO A 13 0.07 -12.88 -0.70
N PRO A 14 -0.64 -14.01 -0.51
CA PRO A 14 -2.03 -13.95 -0.08
C PRO A 14 -2.18 -13.41 1.34
N LEU A 15 -3.41 -13.02 1.68
CA LEU A 15 -3.72 -12.52 3.02
C LEU A 15 -3.32 -13.54 4.09
N TYR A 16 -2.86 -13.04 5.22
CA TYR A 16 -2.39 -13.78 6.39
C TYR A 16 -1.05 -14.51 6.20
N SER A 17 -0.48 -14.49 5.00
CA SER A 17 0.80 -15.19 4.75
C SER A 17 1.97 -14.58 5.53
N GLN A 18 1.91 -13.29 5.83
CA GLN A 18 2.94 -12.60 6.61
C GLN A 18 2.48 -12.27 8.04
N GLU A 19 1.36 -12.83 8.49
CA GLU A 19 0.77 -12.53 9.80
C GLU A 19 1.74 -12.77 10.95
N LYS A 20 2.55 -13.83 10.85
CA LYS A 20 3.51 -14.18 11.90
C LYS A 20 4.95 -13.78 11.58
N VAL A 21 5.14 -13.04 10.51
CA VAL A 21 6.47 -12.55 10.13
C VAL A 21 6.75 -11.27 10.92
N PRO A 22 7.80 -11.24 11.78
CA PRO A 22 8.05 -10.07 12.63
C PRO A 22 8.34 -8.79 11.85
N ASP A 23 8.91 -8.91 10.66
CA ASP A 23 9.27 -7.77 9.81
C ASP A 23 8.80 -8.07 8.38
N PRO A 24 7.49 -7.88 8.10
CA PRO A 24 6.92 -8.29 6.82
C PRO A 24 7.48 -7.47 5.66
N VAL A 25 7.53 -8.11 4.49
CA VAL A 25 7.98 -7.45 3.26
C VAL A 25 6.88 -6.53 2.73
N VAL A 26 7.22 -5.27 2.47
CA VAL A 26 6.35 -4.32 1.79
C VAL A 26 6.61 -4.44 0.29
N HIS A 27 5.57 -4.76 -0.47
CA HIS A 27 5.68 -5.05 -1.90
C HIS A 27 5.39 -3.84 -2.79
N CYS A 28 4.53 -2.94 -2.33
CA CYS A 28 4.23 -1.71 -3.09
C CYS A 28 3.71 -0.62 -2.17
N LYS A 29 3.65 0.59 -2.71
CA LYS A 29 3.22 1.78 -1.99
C LYS A 29 2.20 2.53 -2.85
N PHE A 30 1.06 2.87 -2.25
CA PHE A 30 0.07 3.77 -2.84
C PHE A 30 0.07 5.07 -2.05
N PHE A 31 -0.26 6.18 -2.68
CA PHE A 31 -0.27 7.47 -2.00
C PHE A 31 -1.24 8.46 -2.66
N THR A 32 -1.62 9.49 -1.89
CA THR A 32 -2.42 10.60 -2.39
C THR A 32 -1.47 11.74 -2.82
N PRO A 33 -1.46 12.13 -4.11
CA PRO A 33 -0.55 13.18 -4.58
C PRO A 33 -0.83 14.57 -3.99
N ASP A 34 -2.10 14.81 -3.62
CA ASP A 34 -2.55 16.11 -3.11
C ASP A 34 -2.90 16.06 -1.63
N SER A 35 -2.39 15.08 -0.90
CA SER A 35 -2.63 14.91 0.52
C SER A 35 -1.45 14.11 1.11
N ASN A 36 -1.61 13.61 2.33
CA ASN A 36 -0.53 12.89 3.02
C ASN A 36 -0.92 11.47 3.45
N TRP A 37 -1.84 10.86 2.71
CA TRP A 37 -2.19 9.45 2.93
C TRP A 37 -1.25 8.53 2.15
N THR A 38 -0.79 7.46 2.80
CA THR A 38 0.08 6.45 2.19
C THR A 38 -0.31 5.06 2.67
N TRP A 39 -0.26 4.09 1.76
CA TRP A 39 -0.54 2.68 2.03
C TRP A 39 0.67 1.85 1.63
N TYR A 40 1.28 1.16 2.61
CA TYR A 40 2.41 0.25 2.40
C TYR A 40 1.87 -1.17 2.42
N VAL A 41 1.83 -1.82 1.27
CA VAL A 41 1.12 -3.07 1.06
C VAL A 41 2.02 -4.27 1.30
N THR A 42 1.60 -5.17 2.20
CA THR A 42 2.35 -6.38 2.51
C THR A 42 1.71 -7.64 1.93
N GLU A 43 0.39 -7.66 1.76
CA GLU A 43 -0.35 -8.83 1.30
C GLU A 43 -1.55 -8.39 0.46
N GLY A 44 -2.06 -9.31 -0.35
CA GLY A 44 -3.29 -9.05 -1.08
C GLY A 44 -3.81 -10.29 -1.77
N GLU A 45 -5.13 -10.36 -1.92
CA GLU A 45 -5.77 -11.43 -2.66
C GLU A 45 -7.14 -11.01 -3.20
N ALA A 46 -7.59 -11.70 -4.22
CA ALA A 46 -8.92 -11.47 -4.79
C ALA A 46 -9.99 -11.76 -3.73
N ASP A 47 -11.01 -10.91 -3.68
CA ASP A 47 -12.14 -11.01 -2.77
C ASP A 47 -13.42 -10.70 -3.56
N GLU A 48 -14.05 -11.75 -4.08
CA GLU A 48 -15.20 -11.65 -4.99
C GLU A 48 -14.88 -10.77 -6.21
N ASP A 49 -15.59 -9.67 -6.39
CA ASP A 49 -15.38 -8.75 -7.52
C ASP A 49 -14.34 -7.68 -7.22
N ASP A 50 -13.67 -7.76 -6.07
CA ASP A 50 -12.73 -6.77 -5.61
C ASP A 50 -11.38 -7.42 -5.30
N PHE A 51 -10.45 -6.64 -4.77
CA PHE A 51 -9.15 -7.12 -4.32
C PHE A 51 -8.87 -6.53 -2.95
N ARG A 52 -8.58 -7.39 -1.97
CA ARG A 52 -8.34 -6.97 -0.59
C ARG A 52 -6.85 -6.98 -0.29
N PHE A 53 -6.38 -5.86 0.24
CA PHE A 53 -5.00 -5.68 0.68
C PHE A 53 -4.91 -5.69 2.19
N PHE A 54 -3.73 -6.01 2.69
CA PHE A 54 -3.34 -5.74 4.07
C PHE A 54 -2.02 -4.99 4.05
N GLY A 55 -1.88 -3.98 4.92
CA GLY A 55 -0.65 -3.22 5.00
C GLY A 55 -0.71 -2.13 6.04
N TYR A 56 0.33 -1.30 6.05
CA TYR A 56 0.47 -0.19 6.97
C TYR A 56 -0.10 1.07 6.34
N VAL A 57 -1.08 1.67 6.99
CA VAL A 57 -1.78 2.84 6.48
C VAL A 57 -1.40 4.06 7.31
N CYS A 58 -0.86 5.07 6.63
CA CYS A 58 -0.52 6.35 7.24
C CYS A 58 -1.54 7.39 6.75
N GLY A 59 -2.41 7.82 7.65
CA GLY A 59 -3.43 8.82 7.37
C GLY A 59 -3.62 9.70 8.59
N LEU A 60 -4.83 9.71 9.14
CA LEU A 60 -5.08 10.39 10.41
C LEU A 60 -4.33 9.70 11.55
N GLU A 61 -4.21 8.39 11.45
CA GLU A 61 -3.42 7.57 12.36
C GLU A 61 -2.54 6.64 11.53
N GLU A 62 -1.55 6.04 12.16
CA GLU A 62 -0.65 5.09 11.50
C GLU A 62 -0.87 3.72 12.11
N GLU A 63 -1.41 2.79 11.33
CA GLU A 63 -1.71 1.45 11.81
C GLU A 63 -1.81 0.44 10.67
N PHE A 64 -1.61 -0.82 10.99
CA PHE A 64 -1.88 -1.90 10.04
C PHE A 64 -3.39 -2.12 9.91
N GLY A 65 -3.84 -2.42 8.71
CA GLY A 65 -5.26 -2.67 8.47
C GLY A 65 -5.52 -3.17 7.06
N TYR A 66 -6.80 -3.47 6.83
CA TYR A 66 -7.29 -3.94 5.52
C TYR A 66 -7.86 -2.79 4.73
N PHE A 67 -7.73 -2.88 3.42
CA PHE A 67 -8.36 -1.93 2.50
C PHE A 67 -8.56 -2.64 1.16
N VAL A 68 -9.47 -2.13 0.35
CA VAL A 68 -9.83 -2.78 -0.92
C VAL A 68 -9.56 -1.87 -2.11
N LEU A 69 -9.30 -2.50 -3.25
CA LEU A 69 -8.94 -1.80 -4.48
C LEU A 69 -10.00 -0.79 -4.91
N SER A 70 -11.28 -1.16 -4.84
CA SER A 70 -12.37 -0.27 -5.25
C SER A 70 -12.40 1.03 -4.43
N GLU A 71 -12.10 0.95 -3.14
CA GLU A 71 -12.00 2.14 -2.29
C GLU A 71 -10.86 3.06 -2.74
N LEU A 72 -9.70 2.47 -3.03
CA LEU A 72 -8.56 3.25 -3.50
C LEU A 72 -8.83 3.87 -4.87
N GLU A 73 -9.46 3.14 -5.77
CA GLU A 73 -9.77 3.62 -7.12
C GLU A 73 -10.78 4.75 -7.13
N SER A 74 -11.71 4.76 -6.18
CA SER A 74 -12.76 5.79 -6.10
C SER A 74 -12.38 7.00 -5.26
N ALA A 75 -11.35 6.89 -4.43
CA ALA A 75 -10.94 7.98 -3.54
C ALA A 75 -10.31 9.13 -4.34
N ARG A 76 -10.52 10.34 -3.84
CA ARG A 76 -9.92 11.56 -4.40
C ARG A 76 -9.41 12.42 -3.27
N GLY A 77 -8.27 13.07 -3.48
CA GLY A 77 -7.75 14.04 -2.54
C GLY A 77 -8.46 15.39 -2.64
N PRO A 78 -8.03 16.38 -1.85
CA PRO A 78 -8.69 17.68 -1.80
C PRO A 78 -8.71 18.42 -3.14
N LEU A 79 -7.75 18.16 -4.03
CA LEU A 79 -7.72 18.78 -5.36
C LEU A 79 -8.36 17.89 -6.44
N GLY A 80 -8.99 16.79 -6.05
CA GLY A 80 -9.64 15.85 -6.96
C GLY A 80 -8.72 14.85 -7.64
N LEU A 81 -7.47 14.74 -7.17
CA LEU A 81 -6.51 13.82 -7.77
C LEU A 81 -6.72 12.39 -7.27
N GLU A 82 -6.46 11.44 -8.16
CA GLU A 82 -6.56 10.02 -7.84
C GLU A 82 -5.38 9.56 -6.99
N ILE A 83 -5.59 8.46 -6.26
CA ILE A 83 -4.50 7.75 -5.59
C ILE A 83 -3.59 7.17 -6.68
N GLU A 84 -2.28 7.21 -6.43
CA GLU A 84 -1.28 6.70 -7.36
C GLU A 84 -0.44 5.61 -6.71
N ARG A 85 0.14 4.75 -7.54
CA ARG A 85 1.14 3.79 -7.11
C ARG A 85 2.52 4.39 -7.34
N ASP A 86 3.41 4.28 -6.36
CA ASP A 86 4.79 4.75 -6.49
C ASP A 86 5.55 3.79 -7.41
N LEU A 87 5.83 4.23 -8.63
CA LEU A 87 6.50 3.42 -9.65
C LEU A 87 7.98 3.20 -9.36
N TYR A 88 8.55 3.98 -8.45
CA TYR A 88 9.97 3.90 -8.08
C TYR A 88 10.19 3.23 -6.73
N PHE A 89 9.13 2.69 -6.15
CA PHE A 89 9.22 2.02 -4.87
C PHE A 89 9.99 0.72 -4.98
N GLU A 90 10.98 0.53 -4.10
CA GLU A 90 11.74 -0.70 -4.00
C GLU A 90 11.21 -1.54 -2.83
N PRO A 91 10.70 -2.76 -3.09
CA PRO A 91 10.23 -3.65 -2.02
C PRO A 91 11.32 -3.97 -1.01
N GLY A 92 10.92 -4.23 0.23
CA GLY A 92 11.84 -4.59 1.28
C GLY A 92 11.12 -4.80 2.62
N PRO A 93 11.87 -5.18 3.67
CA PRO A 93 11.29 -5.35 5.00
C PRO A 93 10.68 -4.05 5.52
N PHE A 94 9.59 -4.17 6.25
CA PHE A 94 8.85 -3.02 6.78
C PHE A 94 9.74 -2.05 7.55
N SER A 95 10.61 -2.54 8.43
CA SER A 95 11.50 -1.69 9.23
C SER A 95 12.43 -0.85 8.35
N GLU A 96 12.96 -1.48 7.30
CA GLU A 96 13.85 -0.81 6.36
C GLU A 96 13.08 0.25 5.55
N ILE A 97 11.86 -0.07 5.12
CA ILE A 97 11.01 0.87 4.40
C ILE A 97 10.69 2.09 5.28
N MET A 98 10.31 1.87 6.53
CA MET A 98 10.00 2.97 7.45
C MET A 98 11.20 3.86 7.67
N ASP A 99 12.37 3.27 7.86
CA ASP A 99 13.62 4.03 8.04
C ASP A 99 13.94 4.87 6.81
N ARG A 100 13.83 4.27 5.62
CA ARG A 100 14.09 4.94 4.34
C ARG A 100 13.12 6.10 4.10
N GLU A 101 11.83 5.90 4.36
CA GLU A 101 10.81 6.91 4.13
C GLU A 101 10.92 8.08 5.12
N ARG A 102 11.31 7.82 6.36
CA ARG A 102 11.54 8.85 7.36
C ARG A 102 12.72 9.74 6.98
N ARG A 103 13.76 9.16 6.39
CA ARG A 103 14.93 9.91 5.92
C ARG A 103 14.58 10.86 4.78
N ARG A 104 13.53 10.53 4.00
CA ARG A 104 13.04 11.39 2.93
C ARG A 104 12.14 12.51 3.42
N GLY A 105 11.85 12.54 4.72
CA GLY A 105 10.97 13.55 5.31
C GLY A 105 9.50 13.28 5.06
N GLY A 106 9.13 12.04 4.75
CA GLY A 106 7.76 11.68 4.48
C GLY A 106 7.50 10.20 4.66
N HIS A 107 6.25 9.81 4.44
CA HIS A 107 5.85 8.43 4.49
C HIS A 107 4.77 8.13 3.46
#